data_d06fbdb95c97377d5ac67321a41b2658
#
_entry.id   d06fbdb95c97377d5ac67321a41b2658
#
_cell.length_a   1.000
_cell.length_b   1.000
_cell.length_c   1.000
_cell.angle_alpha   90.00
_cell.angle_beta   90.00
_cell.angle_gamma   90.00
#
_symmetry.space_group_name_H-M   'P 1'
#
loop_
_entity.id
_entity.type
_entity.pdbx_description
1 polymer ?
#
loop_
_entity_poly.entity_id
_entity_poly.type
_entity_poly.pdbx_seq_one_letter_code
_entity_poly.pdbx_strand_id
1 'polypeptide(L)'
;NIIAVSNNSLSNLPNKFFHSFDFSSRNLLKKIKSKLLNKSSVEKEIIDLCLNNGEDKDKLKYKLYKVEHHLTHIASAYYLSNFKDKTAGLSYDGSGDAVSIMLAECNETEIKVIERVFLPKSLGHFYSAVCNYIGFDKFGEEYKVMGLSAYGEDKYSGYFNDLSGYDEKNCLSQKN
;
A
#
# COMPACT_ATOMS: atom_id res chain seq x y z
N ASN A 1 -2.91 -7.89 25.85
CA ASN A 1 -2.34 -8.21 24.53
C ASN A 1 -2.71 -7.13 23.53
N ILE A 2 -1.80 -6.82 22.60
CA ILE A 2 -1.98 -5.83 21.52
C ILE A 2 -1.84 -6.56 20.20
N ILE A 3 -2.77 -6.31 19.29
CA ILE A 3 -2.72 -6.77 17.90
C ILE A 3 -2.72 -5.54 17.00
N ALA A 4 -1.76 -5.44 16.10
CA ALA A 4 -1.70 -4.39 15.08
C ALA A 4 -1.92 -4.99 13.70
N VAL A 5 -2.76 -4.36 12.89
CA VAL A 5 -3.09 -4.79 11.52
C VAL A 5 -2.78 -3.67 10.54
N SER A 6 -2.04 -4.00 9.49
CA SER A 6 -1.59 -3.08 8.43
C SER A 6 -2.69 -2.74 7.40
N ASN A 7 -3.92 -2.56 7.84
CA ASN A 7 -5.02 -2.17 6.97
C ASN A 7 -6.00 -1.31 7.74
N ASN A 8 -6.02 -0.03 7.42
CA ASN A 8 -6.98 0.89 8.01
C ASN A 8 -8.06 1.24 6.98
N SER A 9 -9.15 0.47 6.98
CA SER A 9 -10.28 0.69 6.08
C SER A 9 -10.92 2.08 6.18
N LEU A 10 -10.67 2.79 7.29
CA LEU A 10 -11.18 4.14 7.54
C LEU A 10 -10.20 5.25 7.15
N SER A 11 -8.91 4.91 6.93
CA SER A 11 -7.95 5.91 6.44
C SER A 11 -8.28 6.29 5.00
N ASN A 12 -8.05 7.56 4.67
CA ASN A 12 -8.16 8.09 3.30
C ASN A 12 -9.54 7.83 2.64
N LEU A 13 -10.62 7.80 3.43
CA LEU A 13 -11.98 7.54 2.95
C LEU A 13 -12.40 8.40 1.75
N PRO A 14 -12.16 9.72 1.71
CA PRO A 14 -12.54 10.54 0.55
C PRO A 14 -11.89 10.03 -0.74
N ASN A 15 -10.58 9.73 -0.71
CA ASN A 15 -9.85 9.26 -1.89
C ASN A 15 -10.28 7.84 -2.29
N LYS A 16 -10.56 6.96 -1.32
CA LYS A 16 -11.15 5.64 -1.58
C LYS A 16 -12.52 5.74 -2.25
N PHE A 17 -13.31 6.73 -1.85
CA PHE A 17 -14.63 6.99 -2.41
C PHE A 17 -14.52 7.50 -3.85
N PHE A 18 -13.73 8.56 -4.10
CA PHE A 18 -13.52 9.10 -5.43
C PHE A 18 -12.98 8.07 -6.42
N HIS A 19 -11.99 7.28 -6.01
CA HIS A 19 -11.45 6.22 -6.85
C HIS A 19 -12.44 5.08 -7.14
N SER A 20 -13.43 4.88 -6.27
CA SER A 20 -14.49 3.88 -6.48
C SER A 20 -15.59 4.36 -7.44
N PHE A 21 -15.67 5.67 -7.74
CA PHE A 21 -16.69 6.25 -8.62
C PHE A 21 -16.43 5.98 -10.10
N ASP A 22 -15.23 5.56 -10.47
CA ASP A 22 -14.80 5.49 -11.85
C ASP A 22 -15.28 4.27 -12.62
N PHE A 23 -16.13 3.38 -12.12
CA PHE A 23 -16.73 2.33 -12.94
C PHE A 23 -18.01 1.71 -12.38
N SER A 24 -19.10 1.91 -13.12
CA SER A 24 -20.37 1.15 -13.08
C SER A 24 -21.14 1.14 -11.75
N SER A 25 -22.10 2.03 -11.68
CA SER A 25 -22.98 2.31 -10.53
C SER A 25 -23.77 1.11 -9.92
N ARG A 26 -23.85 -0.03 -10.60
CA ARG A 26 -24.60 -1.20 -10.10
C ARG A 26 -23.86 -2.05 -9.08
N ASN A 27 -22.54 -1.99 -9.01
CA ASN A 27 -21.71 -2.78 -8.10
C ASN A 27 -21.11 -1.97 -6.93
N LEU A 28 -21.24 -0.64 -6.95
CA LEU A 28 -20.62 0.24 -5.98
C LEU A 28 -21.17 0.01 -4.56
N LEU A 29 -22.49 -0.02 -4.42
CA LEU A 29 -23.14 -0.26 -3.13
C LEU A 29 -22.81 -1.65 -2.56
N LYS A 30 -22.71 -2.67 -3.42
CA LYS A 30 -22.27 -4.02 -3.01
C LYS A 30 -20.81 -4.03 -2.58
N LYS A 31 -19.90 -3.33 -3.29
CA LYS A 31 -18.48 -3.22 -2.94
C LYS A 31 -18.27 -2.41 -1.65
N ILE A 32 -19.01 -1.31 -1.47
CA ILE A 32 -18.98 -0.52 -0.23
C ILE A 32 -19.52 -1.35 0.94
N LYS A 33 -20.65 -2.02 0.74
CA LYS A 33 -21.26 -2.89 1.76
C LYS A 33 -20.36 -4.08 2.09
N SER A 34 -19.73 -4.72 1.11
CA SER A 34 -18.77 -5.81 1.36
C SER A 34 -17.49 -5.31 2.05
N LYS A 35 -16.95 -4.15 1.67
CA LYS A 35 -15.78 -3.56 2.35
C LYS A 35 -16.09 -3.07 3.77
N LEU A 36 -17.30 -2.57 4.03
CA LEU A 36 -17.76 -2.21 5.37
C LEU A 36 -18.11 -3.45 6.22
N LEU A 37 -18.65 -4.50 5.61
CA LEU A 37 -19.01 -5.75 6.28
C LEU A 37 -17.81 -6.69 6.44
N ASN A 38 -16.84 -6.70 5.52
CA ASN A 38 -15.54 -7.40 5.68
C ASN A 38 -14.63 -6.79 6.76
N LYS A 39 -15.16 -5.84 7.52
CA LYS A 39 -14.52 -5.27 8.71
C LYS A 39 -14.17 -6.33 9.76
N SER A 40 -14.72 -7.53 9.65
CA SER A 40 -14.58 -8.60 10.63
C SER A 40 -13.67 -9.76 10.20
N SER A 41 -13.18 -9.79 8.95
CA SER A 41 -12.50 -11.00 8.44
C SER A 41 -11.19 -11.26 9.19
N VAL A 42 -10.26 -10.30 9.20
CA VAL A 42 -8.93 -10.50 9.84
C VAL A 42 -9.06 -10.66 11.35
N GLU A 43 -9.91 -9.86 12.01
CA GLU A 43 -10.15 -9.96 13.45
C GLU A 43 -10.77 -11.31 13.80
N LYS A 44 -11.74 -11.75 13.01
CA LYS A 44 -12.37 -13.06 13.17
C LYS A 44 -11.38 -14.19 12.95
N GLU A 45 -10.57 -14.13 11.89
CA GLU A 45 -9.54 -15.12 11.61
C GLU A 45 -8.51 -15.23 12.75
N ILE A 46 -8.09 -14.10 13.33
CA ILE A 46 -7.18 -14.08 14.48
C ILE A 46 -7.85 -14.75 15.69
N ILE A 47 -9.13 -14.42 15.98
CA ILE A 47 -9.87 -15.04 17.07
C ILE A 47 -10.01 -16.54 16.84
N ASP A 48 -10.40 -16.95 15.64
CA ASP A 48 -10.57 -18.36 15.28
C ASP A 48 -9.24 -19.12 15.41
N LEU A 49 -8.11 -18.53 15.00
CA LEU A 49 -6.78 -19.10 15.20
C LEU A 49 -6.43 -19.26 16.69
N CYS A 50 -6.70 -18.26 17.52
CA CYS A 50 -6.46 -18.35 18.96
C CYS A 50 -7.32 -19.46 19.60
N LEU A 51 -8.61 -19.54 19.26
CA LEU A 51 -9.52 -20.56 19.76
C LEU A 51 -9.12 -21.96 19.33
N ASN A 52 -8.68 -22.13 18.08
CA ASN A 52 -8.19 -23.41 17.54
C ASN A 52 -6.90 -23.88 18.23
N ASN A 53 -6.12 -22.96 18.79
CA ASN A 53 -4.93 -23.28 19.59
C ASN A 53 -5.22 -23.44 21.09
N GLY A 54 -6.50 -23.56 21.49
CA GLY A 54 -6.89 -23.87 22.86
C GLY A 54 -7.03 -22.66 23.79
N GLU A 55 -6.97 -21.43 23.24
CA GLU A 55 -7.25 -20.23 24.02
C GLU A 55 -8.76 -20.10 24.31
N ASP A 56 -9.08 -19.70 25.55
CA ASP A 56 -10.45 -19.46 25.97
C ASP A 56 -10.94 -18.09 25.48
N LYS A 57 -12.08 -18.04 24.80
CA LYS A 57 -12.67 -16.82 24.25
C LYS A 57 -12.87 -15.74 25.31
N ASP A 58 -13.26 -16.12 26.52
CA ASP A 58 -13.53 -15.19 27.61
C ASP A 58 -12.23 -14.62 28.23
N LYS A 59 -11.10 -15.29 27.98
CA LYS A 59 -9.75 -14.86 28.39
C LYS A 59 -9.02 -14.07 27.33
N LEU A 60 -9.50 -14.05 26.08
CA LEU A 60 -8.94 -13.29 24.98
C LEU A 60 -9.16 -11.78 25.17
N LYS A 61 -8.35 -11.17 26.03
CA LYS A 61 -8.31 -9.71 26.19
C LYS A 61 -7.22 -9.14 25.29
N TYR A 62 -7.61 -8.46 24.20
CA TYR A 62 -6.69 -7.77 23.31
C TYR A 62 -7.23 -6.39 22.90
N LYS A 63 -6.32 -5.52 22.47
CA LYS A 63 -6.63 -4.24 21.87
C LYS A 63 -6.17 -4.27 20.41
N LEU A 64 -7.11 -4.09 19.47
CA LEU A 64 -6.83 -4.10 18.04
C LEU A 64 -6.52 -2.67 17.57
N TYR A 65 -5.36 -2.50 16.98
CA TYR A 65 -4.97 -1.27 16.29
C TYR A 65 -4.93 -1.49 14.79
N LYS A 66 -5.61 -0.62 14.04
CA LYS A 66 -5.57 -0.56 12.58
C LYS A 66 -4.64 0.56 12.19
N VAL A 67 -3.55 0.21 11.55
CA VAL A 67 -2.51 1.15 11.11
C VAL A 67 -2.56 1.29 9.60
N GLU A 68 -2.34 2.49 9.09
CA GLU A 68 -2.28 2.76 7.65
C GLU A 68 -1.18 1.93 6.99
N HIS A 69 -1.47 1.34 5.83
CA HIS A 69 -0.61 0.37 5.15
C HIS A 69 0.83 0.88 4.95
N HIS A 70 0.99 2.02 4.28
CA HIS A 70 2.32 2.60 4.02
C HIS A 70 3.06 3.02 5.29
N LEU A 71 2.32 3.43 6.32
CA LEU A 71 2.91 3.75 7.62
C LEU A 71 3.52 2.51 8.28
N THR A 72 2.89 1.32 8.10
CA THR A 72 3.47 0.07 8.61
C THR A 72 4.74 -0.33 7.86
N HIS A 73 4.83 -0.09 6.56
CA HIS A 73 6.06 -0.31 5.79
C HIS A 73 7.20 0.57 6.32
N ILE A 74 6.96 1.87 6.48
CA ILE A 74 7.97 2.80 7.02
C ILE A 74 8.36 2.40 8.44
N ALA A 75 7.39 2.10 9.31
CA ALA A 75 7.64 1.71 10.69
C ALA A 75 8.47 0.43 10.78
N SER A 76 8.16 -0.58 9.97
CA SER A 76 8.91 -1.84 9.96
C SER A 76 10.36 -1.65 9.52
N ALA A 77 10.62 -0.79 8.54
CA ALA A 77 11.96 -0.49 8.08
C ALA A 77 12.73 0.35 9.10
N TYR A 78 12.12 1.42 9.60
CA TYR A 78 12.78 2.36 10.50
C TYR A 78 13.08 1.78 11.87
N TYR A 79 12.09 1.18 12.54
CA TYR A 79 12.28 0.67 13.91
C TYR A 79 13.16 -0.58 13.97
N LEU A 80 13.32 -1.32 12.86
CA LEU A 80 14.26 -2.44 12.78
C LEU A 80 15.65 -2.03 12.27
N SER A 81 15.81 -0.78 11.82
CA SER A 81 17.10 -0.23 11.42
C SER A 81 17.89 0.27 12.61
N ASN A 82 19.17 0.58 12.35
CA ASN A 82 20.04 1.26 13.33
C ASN A 82 19.96 2.80 13.24
N PHE A 83 19.06 3.35 12.39
CA PHE A 83 18.89 4.79 12.27
C PHE A 83 18.19 5.32 13.52
N LYS A 84 18.81 6.28 14.21
CA LYS A 84 18.27 6.93 15.41
C LYS A 84 18.06 8.42 15.22
N ASP A 85 18.75 9.00 14.26
CA ASP A 85 18.63 10.41 13.93
C ASP A 85 17.44 10.67 13.01
N LYS A 86 17.19 11.94 12.76
CA LYS A 86 16.19 12.39 11.79
C LYS A 86 16.43 11.77 10.43
N THR A 87 15.53 10.91 9.99
CA THR A 87 15.65 10.06 8.80
C THR A 87 14.44 10.23 7.89
N ALA A 88 14.66 10.26 6.59
CA ALA A 88 13.57 10.20 5.63
C ALA A 88 13.07 8.77 5.47
N GLY A 89 11.77 8.56 5.66
CA GLY A 89 11.07 7.30 5.39
C GLY A 89 10.31 7.39 4.08
N LEU A 90 10.59 6.48 3.15
CA LEU A 90 9.86 6.36 1.89
C LEU A 90 9.23 4.98 1.80
N SER A 91 7.92 4.94 1.58
CA SER A 91 7.18 3.72 1.25
C SER A 91 6.60 3.83 -0.15
N TYR A 92 6.75 2.77 -0.93
CA TYR A 92 6.44 2.73 -2.34
C TYR A 92 5.88 1.36 -2.70
N ASP A 93 4.66 1.33 -3.24
CA ASP A 93 3.91 0.10 -3.51
C ASP A 93 2.95 0.29 -4.69
N GLY A 94 2.30 -0.77 -5.13
CA GLY A 94 1.16 -0.68 -6.05
C GLY A 94 0.04 0.14 -5.45
N SER A 95 -0.49 -0.28 -4.32
CA SER A 95 -1.38 0.53 -3.47
C SER A 95 -1.68 -0.12 -2.12
N GLY A 96 -1.77 0.70 -1.09
CA GLY A 96 -2.30 0.33 0.21
C GLY A 96 -3.12 1.46 0.80
N ASP A 97 -4.35 1.19 1.24
CA ASP A 97 -5.29 2.21 1.76
C ASP A 97 -5.54 3.41 0.82
N ALA A 98 -5.55 3.17 -0.51
CA ALA A 98 -5.65 4.15 -1.60
C ALA A 98 -4.43 5.07 -1.76
N VAL A 99 -3.33 4.78 -1.11
CA VAL A 99 -2.04 5.44 -1.24
C VAL A 99 -1.11 4.51 -2.03
N SER A 100 -0.27 5.07 -2.88
CA SER A 100 0.76 4.37 -3.64
C SER A 100 2.18 4.71 -3.18
N ILE A 101 2.38 5.94 -2.69
CA ILE A 101 3.65 6.40 -2.17
C ILE A 101 3.39 7.21 -0.89
N MET A 102 4.24 7.04 0.09
CA MET A 102 4.23 7.83 1.33
C MET A 102 5.65 8.29 1.65
N LEU A 103 5.81 9.58 1.90
CA LEU A 103 7.00 10.19 2.43
C LEU A 103 6.77 10.59 3.87
N ALA A 104 7.70 10.25 4.75
CA ALA A 104 7.65 10.59 6.17
C ALA A 104 9.01 11.03 6.70
N GLU A 105 8.98 11.80 7.75
CA GLU A 105 10.11 12.09 8.61
C GLU A 105 10.03 11.17 9.83
N CYS A 106 11.07 10.39 10.06
CA CYS A 106 11.19 9.49 11.19
C CYS A 106 12.19 10.07 12.20
N ASN A 107 11.82 10.11 13.46
CA ASN A 107 12.68 10.59 14.52
C ASN A 107 12.39 9.83 15.82
N GLU A 108 13.36 9.07 16.34
CA GLU A 108 13.23 8.23 17.54
C GLU A 108 11.95 7.36 17.56
N THR A 109 10.89 7.83 18.21
CA THR A 109 9.61 7.12 18.38
C THR A 109 8.50 7.69 17.52
N GLU A 110 8.75 8.78 16.78
CA GLU A 110 7.75 9.46 15.99
C GLU A 110 7.98 9.23 14.47
N ILE A 111 6.91 8.92 13.75
CA ILE A 111 6.86 8.92 12.29
C ILE A 111 5.85 9.96 11.86
N LYS A 112 6.34 11.08 11.34
CA LYS A 112 5.53 12.18 10.85
C LYS A 112 5.37 12.07 9.34
N VAL A 113 4.17 11.78 8.87
CA VAL A 113 3.89 11.73 7.43
C VAL A 113 3.92 13.13 6.85
N ILE A 114 4.74 13.33 5.80
CA ILE A 114 4.92 14.60 5.09
C ILE A 114 3.99 14.64 3.89
N GLU A 115 3.96 13.56 3.09
CA GLU A 115 3.24 13.53 1.82
C GLU A 115 2.69 12.13 1.52
N ARG A 116 1.57 12.10 0.79
CA ARG A 116 0.96 10.90 0.21
C ARG A 116 0.62 11.13 -1.25
N VAL A 117 0.98 10.16 -2.09
CA VAL A 117 0.47 10.07 -3.46
C VAL A 117 -0.69 9.09 -3.47
N PHE A 118 -1.84 9.54 -3.93
CA PHE A 118 -3.06 8.75 -3.96
C PHE A 118 -3.30 8.13 -5.33
N LEU A 119 -4.03 7.03 -5.34
CA LEU A 119 -4.56 6.48 -6.58
C LEU A 119 -5.40 7.54 -7.33
N PRO A 120 -5.43 7.54 -8.67
CA PRO A 120 -4.88 6.50 -9.56
C PRO A 120 -3.36 6.60 -9.83
N LYS A 121 -2.68 7.60 -9.30
CA LYS A 121 -1.25 7.80 -9.50
C LYS A 121 -0.46 6.71 -8.78
N SER A 122 0.05 5.73 -9.53
CA SER A 122 0.83 4.62 -9.00
C SER A 122 1.82 4.09 -10.03
N LEU A 123 3.10 4.29 -9.76
CA LEU A 123 4.18 3.70 -10.56
C LEU A 123 4.20 2.17 -10.43
N GLY A 124 3.82 1.61 -9.27
CA GLY A 124 3.71 0.17 -9.09
C GLY A 124 2.65 -0.44 -10.00
N HIS A 125 1.45 0.15 -10.07
CA HIS A 125 0.43 -0.29 -11.02
C HIS A 125 0.84 -0.07 -12.48
N PHE A 126 1.54 1.02 -12.77
CA PHE A 126 2.10 1.26 -14.09
C PHE A 126 3.09 0.15 -14.47
N TYR A 127 4.01 -0.21 -13.57
CA TYR A 127 4.95 -1.31 -13.78
C TYR A 127 4.23 -2.64 -14.02
N SER A 128 3.25 -2.99 -13.20
CA SER A 128 2.43 -4.20 -13.40
C SER A 128 1.68 -4.18 -14.74
N ALA A 129 1.19 -3.03 -15.19
CA ALA A 129 0.54 -2.91 -16.49
C ALA A 129 1.52 -3.18 -17.65
N VAL A 130 2.76 -2.70 -17.56
CA VAL A 130 3.81 -3.03 -18.54
C VAL A 130 4.15 -4.51 -18.50
N CYS A 131 4.27 -5.11 -17.30
CA CYS A 131 4.50 -6.54 -17.15
C CYS A 131 3.41 -7.37 -17.85
N ASN A 132 2.15 -7.02 -17.61
CA ASN A 132 1.01 -7.66 -18.27
C ASN A 132 1.06 -7.52 -19.80
N TYR A 133 1.40 -6.33 -20.30
CA TYR A 133 1.50 -6.06 -21.73
C TYR A 133 2.55 -6.94 -22.42
N ILE A 134 3.67 -7.22 -21.77
CA ILE A 134 4.73 -8.07 -22.32
C ILE A 134 4.54 -9.57 -22.01
N GLY A 135 3.39 -9.96 -21.45
CA GLY A 135 2.98 -11.35 -21.29
C GLY A 135 3.21 -11.96 -19.90
N PHE A 136 3.58 -11.14 -18.91
CA PHE A 136 3.67 -11.56 -17.48
C PHE A 136 2.43 -11.06 -16.75
N ASP A 137 1.34 -11.83 -16.83
CA ASP A 137 0.02 -11.42 -16.36
C ASP A 137 -0.40 -11.98 -15.01
N LYS A 138 0.42 -12.85 -14.40
CA LYS A 138 0.15 -13.43 -13.09
C LYS A 138 0.67 -12.53 -11.98
N PHE A 139 -0.12 -12.44 -10.92
CA PHE A 139 0.28 -11.71 -9.72
C PHE A 139 1.64 -12.18 -9.19
N GLY A 140 2.55 -11.24 -8.96
CA GLY A 140 3.88 -11.51 -8.43
C GLY A 140 4.92 -11.91 -9.50
N GLU A 141 4.61 -11.81 -10.81
CA GLU A 141 5.58 -12.09 -11.89
C GLU A 141 6.48 -10.89 -12.22
N GLU A 142 6.29 -9.75 -11.59
CA GLU A 142 7.05 -8.51 -11.80
C GLU A 142 8.57 -8.74 -11.63
N TYR A 143 8.97 -9.63 -10.73
CA TYR A 143 10.38 -9.98 -10.53
C TYR A 143 11.04 -10.62 -11.77
N LYS A 144 10.25 -11.32 -12.61
CA LYS A 144 10.76 -11.91 -13.85
C LYS A 144 11.14 -10.83 -14.85
N VAL A 145 10.32 -9.77 -14.93
CA VAL A 145 10.61 -8.61 -15.78
C VAL A 145 11.85 -7.87 -15.28
N MET A 146 12.01 -7.74 -13.97
CA MET A 146 13.22 -7.19 -13.37
C MET A 146 14.47 -8.01 -13.78
N GLY A 147 14.37 -9.35 -13.74
CA GLY A 147 15.47 -10.22 -14.19
C GLY A 147 15.77 -10.08 -15.68
N LEU A 148 14.74 -9.95 -16.51
CA LEU A 148 14.88 -9.76 -17.96
C LEU A 148 15.53 -8.42 -18.33
N SER A 149 15.35 -7.38 -17.51
CA SER A 149 15.92 -6.06 -17.77
C SER A 149 17.44 -6.06 -17.93
N ALA A 150 18.13 -7.01 -17.30
CA ALA A 150 19.58 -7.16 -17.44
C ALA A 150 20.05 -7.55 -18.86
N TYR A 151 19.14 -8.06 -19.70
CA TYR A 151 19.42 -8.46 -21.09
C TYR A 151 18.88 -7.45 -22.10
N GLY A 152 18.25 -6.39 -21.62
CA GLY A 152 17.66 -5.35 -22.44
C GLY A 152 18.64 -4.26 -22.83
N GLU A 153 18.20 -3.43 -23.77
CA GLU A 153 18.90 -2.19 -24.16
C GLU A 153 18.04 -0.97 -23.77
N ASP A 154 18.68 0.11 -23.37
CA ASP A 154 18.01 1.36 -23.03
C ASP A 154 17.54 2.13 -24.27
N LYS A 155 16.43 1.66 -24.87
CA LYS A 155 15.82 2.31 -26.05
C LYS A 155 14.65 3.23 -25.73
N TYR A 156 14.06 3.11 -24.54
CA TYR A 156 12.77 3.71 -24.21
C TYR A 156 12.77 4.57 -22.95
N SER A 157 13.94 4.79 -22.33
CA SER A 157 14.03 5.55 -21.08
C SER A 157 13.45 6.97 -21.21
N GLY A 158 13.74 7.67 -22.31
CA GLY A 158 13.17 8.98 -22.59
C GLY A 158 11.64 8.96 -22.65
N TYR A 159 11.06 8.00 -23.34
CA TYR A 159 9.61 7.82 -23.44
C TYR A 159 8.97 7.53 -22.07
N PHE A 160 9.57 6.63 -21.29
CA PHE A 160 9.07 6.30 -19.96
C PHE A 160 9.23 7.44 -18.96
N ASN A 161 10.29 8.23 -19.07
CA ASN A 161 10.47 9.43 -18.24
C ASN A 161 9.37 10.45 -18.53
N ASP A 162 9.05 10.68 -19.81
CA ASP A 162 7.97 11.58 -20.19
C ASP A 162 6.61 11.08 -19.73
N LEU A 163 6.37 9.78 -19.85
CA LEU A 163 5.12 9.13 -19.46
C LEU A 163 4.93 9.08 -17.93
N SER A 164 6.00 8.83 -17.18
CA SER A 164 5.95 8.82 -15.72
C SER A 164 5.72 10.21 -15.14
N GLY A 165 5.99 11.26 -15.92
CA GLY A 165 5.75 12.64 -15.54
C GLY A 165 6.61 13.09 -14.37
N TYR A 166 7.82 12.53 -14.24
CA TYR A 166 8.78 13.02 -13.26
C TYR A 166 9.06 14.50 -13.49
N ASP A 167 8.85 15.30 -12.47
CA ASP A 167 9.18 16.73 -12.44
C ASP A 167 10.05 16.97 -11.21
N GLU A 168 11.18 17.62 -11.36
CA GLU A 168 12.10 17.97 -10.27
C GLU A 168 11.43 18.79 -9.16
N LYS A 169 10.38 19.54 -9.49
CA LYS A 169 9.62 20.35 -8.53
C LYS A 169 8.51 19.56 -7.82
N ASN A 170 8.06 18.45 -8.43
CA ASN A 170 6.94 17.63 -7.95
C ASN A 170 7.29 16.15 -8.02
N CYS A 171 8.43 15.78 -7.44
CA CYS A 171 9.06 14.45 -7.58
C CYS A 171 8.13 13.25 -7.36
N LEU A 172 7.02 13.42 -6.66
CA LEU A 172 6.06 12.36 -6.38
C LEU A 172 4.76 12.46 -7.18
N SER A 173 4.60 13.48 -8.04
CA SER A 173 3.37 13.67 -8.81
C SER A 173 3.57 13.24 -10.26
N GLN A 174 2.80 12.25 -10.71
CA GLN A 174 2.65 12.01 -12.15
C GLN A 174 1.97 13.21 -12.80
N LYS A 175 2.43 13.62 -14.01
CA LYS A 175 1.70 14.58 -14.84
C LYS A 175 0.30 14.05 -15.13
N ASN A 176 -0.70 14.93 -15.10
CA ASN A 176 -2.08 14.61 -15.50
C ASN A 176 -2.16 14.38 -16.99
#